data_5983d90c59d1f21faf429b6febd711c3
#
_entry.id   5983d90c59d1f21faf429b6febd711c3
#
_cell.length_a   1.000
_cell.length_b   1.000
_cell.length_c   1.000
_cell.angle_alpha   90.00
_cell.angle_beta   90.00
_cell.angle_gamma   90.00
#
_symmetry.space_group_name_H-M   'P 1'
#
loop_
_entity.id
_entity.type
_entity.pdbx_description
1 polymer ?
#
loop_
_entity_poly.entity_id
_entity_poly.type
_entity_poly.pdbx_seq_one_letter_code
_entity_poly.pdbx_strand_id
1 'polypeptide(L)'
;MTHPITVGMDGSPESLDAADWAAREARWRQAPLRLVHAWMLPPQTARTAQAPEVRKEWARKTLDDAEADLATRYPDVPVSTELVAATATPALVAHGAGSQMLVLGSRGRGAVAGFLLGSIGLHVLGRAACPVVLVRHGDGQAQGAAAGDVVVGIQDPPESAAPIEFAFATAAARGSGVRAVRGWALPPVFEYGMAYVRALDEAGGIEPGERKRLAEAVLLWREKYPRVPVTEHVEMGNAAEVLLTSAVGAGLVVIGRYSHRPAVGARLGHVAHALLHHAACPVAVVPHD
;
A
#
# COMPACT_ATOMS: atom_id res chain seq x y z
N MET A 1 3.89 -23.92 1.41
CA MET A 1 2.72 -23.34 0.71
C MET A 1 2.91 -21.83 0.71
N THR A 2 2.86 -21.17 -0.45
CA THR A 2 2.93 -19.70 -0.55
C THR A 2 1.63 -19.10 0.00
N HIS A 3 1.73 -18.11 0.89
CA HIS A 3 0.57 -17.37 1.38
C HIS A 3 -0.15 -16.66 0.23
N PRO A 4 -1.49 -16.60 0.21
CA PRO A 4 -2.25 -15.93 -0.85
C PRO A 4 -2.06 -14.40 -0.81
N ILE A 5 -2.36 -13.76 -1.94
CA ILE A 5 -2.74 -12.34 -1.96
C ILE A 5 -4.24 -12.29 -1.72
N THR A 6 -4.70 -11.52 -0.74
CA THR A 6 -6.13 -11.41 -0.41
C THR A 6 -6.69 -10.09 -0.90
N VAL A 7 -7.88 -10.10 -1.49
CA VAL A 7 -8.58 -8.90 -1.97
C VAL A 7 -9.90 -8.74 -1.24
N GLY A 8 -10.16 -7.55 -0.73
CA GLY A 8 -11.47 -7.18 -0.19
C GLY A 8 -12.41 -6.74 -1.31
N MET A 9 -13.50 -7.48 -1.48
CA MET A 9 -14.52 -7.24 -2.51
C MET A 9 -15.77 -6.61 -1.93
N ASP A 10 -16.36 -5.65 -2.64
CA ASP A 10 -17.68 -5.08 -2.34
C ASP A 10 -18.50 -4.80 -3.61
N GLY A 11 -17.99 -5.25 -4.78
CA GLY A 11 -18.61 -5.05 -6.09
C GLY A 11 -18.58 -3.61 -6.61
N SER A 12 -17.79 -2.73 -5.99
CA SER A 12 -17.49 -1.41 -6.54
C SER A 12 -16.48 -1.50 -7.68
N PRO A 13 -16.45 -0.53 -8.61
CA PRO A 13 -15.40 -0.48 -9.63
C PRO A 13 -13.99 -0.49 -9.04
N GLU A 14 -13.79 0.18 -7.91
CA GLU A 14 -12.51 0.22 -7.19
C GLU A 14 -12.11 -1.16 -6.65
N SER A 15 -13.06 -1.96 -6.16
CA SER A 15 -12.76 -3.33 -5.70
C SER A 15 -12.47 -4.28 -6.86
N LEU A 16 -13.06 -4.08 -8.02
CA LEU A 16 -12.76 -4.84 -9.24
C LEU A 16 -11.37 -4.48 -9.79
N ASP A 17 -11.01 -3.20 -9.82
CA ASP A 17 -9.66 -2.76 -10.19
C ASP A 17 -8.60 -3.27 -9.20
N ALA A 18 -8.93 -3.32 -7.90
CA ALA A 18 -8.08 -3.93 -6.89
C ALA A 18 -7.88 -5.43 -7.12
N ALA A 19 -8.91 -6.15 -7.54
CA ALA A 19 -8.83 -7.57 -7.88
C ALA A 19 -7.99 -7.81 -9.14
N ASP A 20 -8.11 -6.98 -10.16
CA ASP A 20 -7.28 -7.02 -11.36
C ASP A 20 -5.80 -6.72 -11.04
N TRP A 21 -5.52 -5.68 -10.27
CA TRP A 21 -4.17 -5.37 -9.82
C TRP A 21 -3.57 -6.53 -9.03
N ALA A 22 -4.34 -7.11 -8.10
CA ALA A 22 -3.90 -8.23 -7.27
C ALA A 22 -3.65 -9.52 -8.07
N ALA A 23 -4.43 -9.77 -9.13
CA ALA A 23 -4.21 -10.90 -10.03
C ALA A 23 -2.88 -10.78 -10.80
N ARG A 24 -2.55 -9.58 -11.29
CA ARG A 24 -1.23 -9.34 -11.91
C ARG A 24 -0.10 -9.54 -10.91
N GLU A 25 -0.25 -9.05 -9.69
CA GLU A 25 0.73 -9.22 -8.62
C GLU A 25 0.88 -10.70 -8.23
N ALA A 26 -0.23 -11.44 -8.15
CA ALA A 26 -0.26 -12.87 -7.88
C ALA A 26 0.49 -13.66 -8.97
N ARG A 27 0.31 -13.29 -10.24
CA ARG A 27 1.01 -13.88 -11.37
C ARG A 27 2.52 -13.67 -11.29
N TRP A 28 3.00 -12.44 -11.03
CA TRP A 28 4.42 -12.15 -10.86
C TRP A 28 5.04 -12.91 -9.68
N ARG A 29 4.30 -13.08 -8.60
CA ARG A 29 4.76 -13.77 -7.37
C ARG A 29 4.51 -15.27 -7.39
N GLN A 30 3.85 -15.80 -8.43
CA GLN A 30 3.41 -17.19 -8.49
C GLN A 30 2.63 -17.59 -7.21
N ALA A 31 1.73 -16.74 -6.77
CA ALA A 31 0.95 -16.88 -5.56
C ALA A 31 -0.54 -17.07 -5.88
N PRO A 32 -1.30 -17.79 -5.04
CA PRO A 32 -2.75 -17.85 -5.18
C PRO A 32 -3.41 -16.52 -4.81
N LEU A 33 -4.56 -16.26 -5.43
CA LEU A 33 -5.42 -15.11 -5.17
C LEU A 33 -6.64 -15.53 -4.37
N ARG A 34 -7.02 -14.78 -3.35
CA ARG A 34 -8.22 -15.01 -2.56
C ARG A 34 -9.09 -13.75 -2.55
N LEU A 35 -10.32 -13.89 -3.04
CA LEU A 35 -11.33 -12.83 -3.02
C LEU A 35 -12.23 -13.00 -1.80
N VAL A 36 -12.33 -11.98 -0.97
CA VAL A 36 -13.11 -12.01 0.29
C VAL A 36 -14.22 -10.96 0.24
N HIS A 37 -15.47 -11.39 0.42
CA HIS A 37 -16.61 -10.50 0.55
C HIS A 37 -17.28 -10.69 1.91
N ALA A 38 -17.24 -9.67 2.76
CA ALA A 38 -17.94 -9.62 4.05
C ALA A 38 -19.31 -8.97 3.85
N TRP A 39 -20.39 -9.74 4.00
CA TRP A 39 -21.75 -9.31 3.64
C TRP A 39 -22.61 -8.76 4.77
N MET A 40 -22.17 -8.85 6.03
CA MET A 40 -22.90 -8.28 7.15
C MET A 40 -22.65 -6.76 7.28
N LEU A 41 -23.69 -6.03 7.59
CA LEU A 41 -23.62 -4.60 7.86
C LEU A 41 -23.54 -4.33 9.37
N PRO A 42 -22.91 -3.21 9.78
CA PRO A 42 -23.00 -2.75 11.16
C PRO A 42 -24.47 -2.53 11.58
N PRO A 43 -24.85 -2.76 12.86
CA PRO A 43 -26.23 -2.65 13.33
C PRO A 43 -26.90 -1.32 13.01
N GLN A 44 -26.14 -0.22 12.97
CA GLN A 44 -26.67 1.12 12.68
C GLN A 44 -27.18 1.26 11.24
N THR A 45 -26.57 0.56 10.29
CA THR A 45 -26.93 0.58 8.86
C THR A 45 -27.86 -0.56 8.47
N ALA A 46 -27.94 -1.61 9.29
CA ALA A 46 -28.76 -2.78 9.00
C ALA A 46 -30.28 -2.48 9.00
N ARG A 47 -30.72 -1.43 9.70
CA ARG A 47 -32.16 -1.08 9.86
C ARG A 47 -32.80 -0.57 8.57
N THR A 48 -32.05 0.00 7.66
CA THR A 48 -32.53 0.58 6.38
C THR A 48 -32.05 -0.22 5.16
N ALA A 49 -31.31 -1.31 5.39
CA ALA A 49 -30.75 -2.13 4.34
C ALA A 49 -31.71 -3.20 3.84
N GLN A 50 -31.42 -3.74 2.66
CA GLN A 50 -32.11 -4.91 2.10
C GLN A 50 -32.04 -6.12 3.04
N ALA A 51 -32.95 -7.09 2.85
CA ALA A 51 -32.97 -8.34 3.61
C ALA A 51 -31.60 -9.07 3.59
N PRO A 52 -31.20 -9.72 4.69
CA PRO A 52 -29.90 -10.39 4.77
C PRO A 52 -29.66 -11.41 3.64
N GLU A 53 -30.70 -12.13 3.25
CA GLU A 53 -30.67 -13.14 2.18
C GLU A 53 -30.31 -12.51 0.83
N VAL A 54 -30.95 -11.40 0.49
CA VAL A 54 -30.69 -10.65 -0.77
C VAL A 54 -29.26 -10.13 -0.80
N ARG A 55 -28.77 -9.61 0.32
CA ARG A 55 -27.38 -9.14 0.41
C ARG A 55 -26.38 -10.27 0.27
N LYS A 56 -26.65 -11.43 0.91
CA LYS A 56 -25.81 -12.61 0.82
C LYS A 56 -25.74 -13.15 -0.62
N GLU A 57 -26.88 -13.22 -1.29
CA GLU A 57 -26.97 -13.66 -2.67
C GLU A 57 -26.23 -12.70 -3.61
N TRP A 58 -26.44 -11.41 -3.44
CA TRP A 58 -25.71 -10.39 -4.19
C TRP A 58 -24.19 -10.47 -3.97
N ALA A 59 -23.74 -10.64 -2.71
CA ALA A 59 -22.33 -10.77 -2.40
C ALA A 59 -21.71 -12.03 -3.00
N ARG A 60 -22.45 -13.14 -3.01
CA ARG A 60 -22.02 -14.38 -3.69
C ARG A 60 -21.88 -14.16 -5.19
N LYS A 61 -22.91 -13.60 -5.83
CA LYS A 61 -22.85 -13.29 -7.27
C LYS A 61 -21.68 -12.38 -7.60
N THR A 62 -21.38 -11.39 -6.78
CA THR A 62 -20.21 -10.49 -6.98
C THR A 62 -18.90 -11.28 -6.98
N LEU A 63 -18.75 -12.25 -6.07
CA LEU A 63 -17.56 -13.10 -6.03
C LEU A 63 -17.49 -14.04 -7.24
N ASP A 64 -18.59 -14.70 -7.60
CA ASP A 64 -18.65 -15.64 -8.71
C ASP A 64 -18.34 -14.95 -10.05
N ASP A 65 -18.92 -13.75 -10.27
CA ASP A 65 -18.67 -12.94 -11.48
C ASP A 65 -17.19 -12.51 -11.54
N ALA A 66 -16.60 -12.08 -10.41
CA ALA A 66 -15.20 -11.67 -10.35
C ALA A 66 -14.22 -12.84 -10.55
N GLU A 67 -14.52 -14.00 -9.97
CA GLU A 67 -13.73 -15.22 -10.15
C GLU A 67 -13.73 -15.65 -11.63
N ALA A 68 -14.88 -15.68 -12.28
CA ALA A 68 -15.02 -16.07 -13.69
C ALA A 68 -14.26 -15.11 -14.62
N ASP A 69 -14.35 -13.80 -14.38
CA ASP A 69 -13.62 -12.80 -15.14
C ASP A 69 -12.10 -12.95 -14.99
N LEU A 70 -11.63 -13.07 -13.74
CA LEU A 70 -10.21 -13.24 -13.46
C LEU A 70 -9.64 -14.57 -13.98
N ALA A 71 -10.38 -15.67 -13.85
CA ALA A 71 -9.98 -16.95 -14.41
C ALA A 71 -9.82 -16.91 -15.95
N THR A 72 -10.62 -16.09 -16.61
CA THR A 72 -10.52 -15.89 -18.07
C THR A 72 -9.29 -15.06 -18.43
N ARG A 73 -9.00 -13.98 -17.69
CA ARG A 73 -7.89 -13.05 -17.97
C ARG A 73 -6.55 -13.52 -17.45
N TYR A 74 -6.54 -14.29 -16.37
CA TYR A 74 -5.35 -14.80 -15.67
C TYR A 74 -5.44 -16.29 -15.38
N PRO A 75 -5.48 -17.17 -16.44
CA PRO A 75 -5.71 -18.60 -16.28
C PRO A 75 -4.60 -19.33 -15.51
N ASP A 76 -3.45 -18.73 -15.37
CA ASP A 76 -2.28 -19.22 -14.63
C ASP A 76 -2.31 -18.85 -13.13
N VAL A 77 -3.29 -18.05 -12.67
CA VAL A 77 -3.43 -17.65 -11.27
C VAL A 77 -4.55 -18.46 -10.60
N PRO A 78 -4.24 -19.28 -9.59
CA PRO A 78 -5.29 -19.96 -8.81
C PRO A 78 -6.12 -18.93 -8.04
N VAL A 79 -7.39 -18.80 -8.38
CA VAL A 79 -8.35 -17.92 -7.70
C VAL A 79 -9.24 -18.73 -6.78
N SER A 80 -9.52 -18.20 -5.60
CA SER A 80 -10.51 -18.74 -4.65
C SER A 80 -11.37 -17.63 -4.09
N THR A 81 -12.62 -17.95 -3.75
CA THR A 81 -13.59 -16.98 -3.22
C THR A 81 -14.02 -17.35 -1.80
N GLU A 82 -14.24 -16.38 -0.95
CA GLU A 82 -14.71 -16.58 0.42
C GLU A 82 -15.77 -15.56 0.79
N LEU A 83 -16.97 -16.06 1.06
CA LEU A 83 -18.13 -15.27 1.52
C LEU A 83 -18.20 -15.31 3.04
N VAL A 84 -17.89 -14.18 3.70
CA VAL A 84 -17.75 -14.11 5.16
C VAL A 84 -18.98 -13.49 5.82
N ALA A 85 -19.57 -14.22 6.78
CA ALA A 85 -20.69 -13.76 7.59
C ALA A 85 -20.20 -12.87 8.76
N ALA A 86 -19.58 -11.75 8.43
CA ALA A 86 -19.07 -10.75 9.37
C ALA A 86 -19.14 -9.35 8.74
N THR A 87 -18.85 -8.32 9.54
CA THR A 87 -18.62 -6.97 9.01
C THR A 87 -17.23 -6.85 8.36
N ALA A 88 -17.08 -5.96 7.40
CA ALA A 88 -15.89 -5.90 6.53
C ALA A 88 -14.56 -5.77 7.28
N THR A 89 -14.44 -4.83 8.22
CA THR A 89 -13.14 -4.57 8.89
C THR A 89 -12.60 -5.78 9.66
N PRO A 90 -13.35 -6.45 10.56
CA PRO A 90 -12.85 -7.63 11.25
C PRO A 90 -12.52 -8.79 10.30
N ALA A 91 -13.38 -9.01 9.29
CA ALA A 91 -13.15 -10.07 8.31
C ALA A 91 -11.84 -9.86 7.54
N LEU A 92 -11.63 -8.67 6.99
CA LEU A 92 -10.44 -8.34 6.20
C LEU A 92 -9.16 -8.37 7.04
N VAL A 93 -9.18 -7.88 8.28
CA VAL A 93 -8.03 -7.96 9.19
C VAL A 93 -7.66 -9.41 9.51
N ALA A 94 -8.66 -10.27 9.78
CA ALA A 94 -8.43 -11.68 10.06
C ALA A 94 -7.83 -12.43 8.86
N HIS A 95 -8.37 -12.19 7.64
CA HIS A 95 -7.85 -12.81 6.42
C HIS A 95 -6.49 -12.25 6.01
N GLY A 96 -6.22 -10.97 6.32
CA GLY A 96 -4.92 -10.34 6.10
C GLY A 96 -3.78 -11.03 6.87
N ALA A 97 -4.02 -11.50 8.10
CA ALA A 97 -3.01 -12.13 8.94
C ALA A 97 -2.35 -13.39 8.32
N GLY A 98 -3.06 -14.07 7.39
CA GLY A 98 -2.53 -15.24 6.66
C GLY A 98 -2.18 -14.94 5.20
N SER A 99 -1.96 -13.68 4.84
CA SER A 99 -1.72 -13.23 3.46
C SER A 99 -0.35 -12.58 3.29
N GLN A 100 0.21 -12.67 2.07
CA GLN A 100 1.40 -11.87 1.72
C GLN A 100 1.09 -10.38 1.75
N MET A 101 -0.10 -10.01 1.33
CA MET A 101 -0.67 -8.66 1.38
C MET A 101 -2.18 -8.71 1.27
N LEU A 102 -2.82 -7.65 1.75
CA LEU A 102 -4.24 -7.39 1.58
C LEU A 102 -4.41 -6.23 0.59
N VAL A 103 -5.21 -6.42 -0.46
CA VAL A 103 -5.47 -5.43 -1.49
C VAL A 103 -6.90 -4.93 -1.39
N LEU A 104 -7.10 -3.63 -1.40
CA LEU A 104 -8.41 -2.99 -1.28
C LEU A 104 -8.56 -1.89 -2.34
N GLY A 105 -9.77 -1.67 -2.81
CA GLY A 105 -10.12 -0.46 -3.51
C GLY A 105 -10.02 0.77 -2.58
N SER A 106 -9.56 1.89 -3.10
CA SER A 106 -9.40 3.12 -2.30
C SER A 106 -10.74 3.68 -1.81
N ARG A 107 -11.84 3.39 -2.54
CA ARG A 107 -13.22 3.68 -2.17
C ARG A 107 -14.06 2.43 -2.31
N GLY A 108 -15.23 2.39 -1.67
CA GLY A 108 -16.19 1.30 -1.79
C GLY A 108 -17.59 1.85 -2.05
N ARG A 109 -18.56 0.97 -2.17
CA ARG A 109 -19.99 1.32 -2.33
C ARG A 109 -20.46 2.16 -1.13
N GLY A 110 -20.87 3.38 -1.36
CA GLY A 110 -21.33 4.32 -0.32
C GLY A 110 -20.30 5.36 0.09
N ALA A 111 -19.20 5.50 -0.62
CA ALA A 111 -18.25 6.59 -0.41
C ALA A 111 -18.92 7.95 -0.70
N VAL A 112 -18.74 8.90 0.22
CA VAL A 112 -19.19 10.28 0.05
C VAL A 112 -18.30 10.97 -0.97
N ALA A 113 -18.90 11.68 -1.93
CA ALA A 113 -18.17 12.46 -2.93
C ALA A 113 -17.23 13.45 -2.23
N GLY A 114 -15.96 13.45 -2.61
CA GLY A 114 -14.92 14.32 -2.03
C GLY A 114 -13.96 13.64 -1.06
N PHE A 115 -14.28 12.46 -0.51
CA PHE A 115 -13.33 11.65 0.26
C PHE A 115 -12.69 10.58 -0.61
N LEU A 116 -11.36 10.63 -0.73
CA LEU A 116 -10.62 9.70 -1.60
C LEU A 116 -10.37 8.32 -0.95
N LEU A 117 -10.56 8.18 0.34
CA LEU A 117 -10.33 6.95 1.09
C LEU A 117 -11.54 6.54 1.91
N GLY A 118 -12.00 5.29 1.74
CA GLY A 118 -13.15 4.74 2.47
C GLY A 118 -12.83 4.46 3.95
N SER A 119 -13.85 4.55 4.81
CA SER A 119 -13.69 4.29 6.25
C SER A 119 -13.20 2.86 6.55
N ILE A 120 -13.62 1.86 5.77
CA ILE A 120 -13.16 0.47 5.90
C ILE A 120 -11.67 0.39 5.63
N GLY A 121 -11.19 0.98 4.52
CA GLY A 121 -9.77 1.02 4.16
C GLY A 121 -8.92 1.63 5.29
N LEU A 122 -9.33 2.78 5.84
CA LEU A 122 -8.65 3.41 6.98
C LEU A 122 -8.59 2.52 8.22
N HIS A 123 -9.69 1.85 8.57
CA HIS A 123 -9.72 0.97 9.74
C HIS A 123 -8.88 -0.30 9.54
N VAL A 124 -8.86 -0.85 8.33
CA VAL A 124 -8.03 -2.02 7.99
C VAL A 124 -6.56 -1.62 8.01
N LEU A 125 -6.19 -0.52 7.35
CA LEU A 125 -4.83 0.03 7.39
C LEU A 125 -4.31 0.20 8.83
N GLY A 126 -5.14 0.70 9.73
CA GLY A 126 -4.74 0.91 11.12
C GLY A 126 -4.57 -0.37 11.96
N ARG A 127 -5.00 -1.56 11.48
CA ARG A 127 -5.09 -2.80 12.27
C ARG A 127 -4.46 -4.03 11.63
N ALA A 128 -4.27 -4.03 10.31
CA ALA A 128 -3.72 -5.18 9.60
C ALA A 128 -2.29 -5.46 10.05
N ALA A 129 -1.97 -6.75 10.24
CA ALA A 129 -0.62 -7.22 10.55
C ALA A 129 0.21 -7.53 9.29
N CYS A 130 -0.38 -7.42 8.10
CA CYS A 130 0.27 -7.59 6.80
C CYS A 130 0.33 -6.27 6.04
N PRO A 131 1.14 -6.15 4.97
CA PRO A 131 1.08 -5.06 4.03
C PRO A 131 -0.34 -4.88 3.46
N VAL A 132 -0.82 -3.64 3.40
CA VAL A 132 -2.12 -3.30 2.79
C VAL A 132 -1.88 -2.39 1.60
N VAL A 133 -2.36 -2.80 0.43
CA VAL A 133 -2.25 -2.03 -0.81
C VAL A 133 -3.61 -1.43 -1.13
N LEU A 134 -3.64 -0.12 -1.36
CA LEU A 134 -4.81 0.59 -1.85
C LEU A 134 -4.66 0.90 -3.33
N VAL A 135 -5.65 0.47 -4.11
CA VAL A 135 -5.73 0.66 -5.55
C VAL A 135 -6.88 1.61 -5.87
N ARG A 136 -6.65 2.60 -6.72
CA ARG A 136 -7.68 3.53 -7.18
C ARG A 136 -8.34 3.04 -8.45
N HIS A 137 -9.55 3.51 -8.69
CA HIS A 137 -10.19 3.30 -9.97
C HIS A 137 -9.35 3.92 -11.11
N GLY A 138 -9.05 3.12 -12.11
CA GLY A 138 -8.20 3.51 -13.24
C GLY A 138 -6.71 3.20 -13.09
N ASP A 139 -6.19 2.97 -11.89
CA ASP A 139 -4.78 2.56 -11.69
C ASP A 139 -4.44 1.25 -12.43
N GLY A 140 -5.45 0.40 -12.63
CA GLY A 140 -5.33 -0.86 -13.36
C GLY A 140 -5.16 -0.70 -14.87
N GLN A 141 -5.72 0.33 -15.46
CA GLN A 141 -5.78 0.51 -16.93
C GLN A 141 -4.55 1.23 -17.51
N ALA A 142 -3.83 2.02 -16.70
CA ALA A 142 -2.70 2.82 -17.17
C ALA A 142 -1.41 2.03 -17.41
N GLN A 143 -1.37 0.74 -17.06
CA GLN A 143 -0.13 -0.05 -17.09
C GLN A 143 -0.16 -1.15 -18.16
N GLY A 144 -0.02 -0.74 -19.42
CA GLY A 144 0.45 -1.64 -20.46
C GLY A 144 1.88 -2.12 -20.15
N ALA A 145 2.05 -3.42 -20.03
CA ALA A 145 3.26 -4.23 -20.26
C ALA A 145 4.55 -3.97 -19.44
N ALA A 146 4.77 -2.85 -18.79
CA ALA A 146 5.95 -2.65 -17.93
C ALA A 146 5.50 -2.16 -16.55
N ALA A 147 5.76 -2.97 -15.52
CA ALA A 147 5.60 -2.52 -14.15
C ALA A 147 6.59 -1.36 -13.93
N GLY A 148 6.09 -0.16 -13.66
CA GLY A 148 6.94 0.96 -13.26
C GLY A 148 7.74 0.63 -11.99
N ASP A 149 8.77 1.42 -11.71
CA ASP A 149 9.59 1.25 -10.50
C ASP A 149 8.75 1.25 -9.23
N VAL A 150 9.24 0.55 -8.22
CA VAL A 150 8.70 0.60 -6.86
C VAL A 150 9.40 1.73 -6.10
N VAL A 151 8.65 2.76 -5.73
CA VAL A 151 9.15 3.85 -4.88
C VAL A 151 9.00 3.44 -3.42
N VAL A 152 10.03 3.59 -2.61
CA VAL A 152 9.97 3.35 -1.16
C VAL A 152 10.43 4.57 -0.39
N GLY A 153 9.56 5.05 0.52
CA GLY A 153 9.88 6.11 1.47
C GLY A 153 10.69 5.55 2.64
N ILE A 154 11.89 6.10 2.85
CA ILE A 154 12.83 5.62 3.85
C ILE A 154 12.96 6.64 4.98
N GLN A 155 12.69 6.19 6.20
CA GLN A 155 13.00 6.83 7.47
C GLN A 155 14.31 6.28 8.05
N ASP A 156 14.60 6.56 9.32
CA ASP A 156 15.77 5.99 9.97
C ASP A 156 15.58 4.50 10.29
N PRO A 157 16.65 3.68 10.26
CA PRO A 157 16.62 2.32 10.77
C PRO A 157 16.32 2.28 12.29
N PRO A 158 15.64 1.24 12.82
CA PRO A 158 15.22 0.00 12.16
C PRO A 158 13.85 0.09 11.45
N GLU A 159 13.14 1.18 11.56
CA GLU A 159 11.73 1.36 11.18
C GLU A 159 11.47 1.14 9.68
N SER A 160 12.50 1.34 8.85
CA SER A 160 12.37 1.19 7.40
C SER A 160 12.63 -0.24 6.89
N ALA A 161 13.05 -1.18 7.72
CA ALA A 161 13.44 -2.52 7.26
C ALA A 161 12.31 -3.27 6.54
N ALA A 162 11.14 -3.37 7.15
CA ALA A 162 10.01 -4.09 6.57
C ALA A 162 9.46 -3.41 5.28
N PRO A 163 9.27 -2.09 5.22
CA PRO A 163 8.92 -1.40 3.97
C PRO A 163 9.96 -1.61 2.85
N ILE A 164 11.26 -1.55 3.17
CA ILE A 164 12.32 -1.76 2.17
C ILE A 164 12.28 -3.20 1.67
N GLU A 165 12.19 -4.19 2.56
CA GLU A 165 12.08 -5.60 2.17
C GLU A 165 10.90 -5.82 1.22
N PHE A 166 9.73 -5.29 1.58
CA PHE A 166 8.53 -5.41 0.75
C PHE A 166 8.72 -4.78 -0.64
N ALA A 167 9.37 -3.61 -0.72
CA ALA A 167 9.65 -2.93 -1.97
C ALA A 167 10.59 -3.73 -2.87
N PHE A 168 11.70 -4.23 -2.31
CA PHE A 168 12.67 -5.03 -3.07
C PHE A 168 12.09 -6.37 -3.51
N ALA A 169 11.36 -7.06 -2.65
CA ALA A 169 10.67 -8.31 -3.00
C ALA A 169 9.65 -8.09 -4.13
N THR A 170 8.91 -6.97 -4.08
CA THR A 170 7.96 -6.59 -5.13
C THR A 170 8.67 -6.29 -6.44
N ALA A 171 9.72 -5.47 -6.42
CA ALA A 171 10.49 -5.13 -7.61
C ALA A 171 11.13 -6.38 -8.23
N ALA A 172 11.69 -7.27 -7.42
CA ALA A 172 12.27 -8.53 -7.88
C ALA A 172 11.23 -9.43 -8.58
N ALA A 173 10.03 -9.56 -8.02
CA ALA A 173 8.95 -10.33 -8.60
C ALA A 173 8.47 -9.76 -9.94
N ARG A 174 8.43 -8.42 -10.06
CA ARG A 174 7.99 -7.69 -11.26
C ARG A 174 9.08 -7.54 -12.33
N GLY A 175 10.35 -7.78 -11.99
CA GLY A 175 11.49 -7.45 -12.86
C GLY A 175 11.69 -5.95 -13.05
N SER A 176 11.28 -5.12 -12.07
CA SER A 176 11.40 -3.65 -12.08
C SER A 176 12.49 -3.15 -11.12
N GLY A 177 12.73 -1.84 -11.09
CA GLY A 177 13.67 -1.20 -10.18
C GLY A 177 13.03 -0.74 -8.87
N VAL A 178 13.89 -0.39 -7.90
CA VAL A 178 13.52 0.31 -6.67
C VAL A 178 14.06 1.73 -6.71
N ARG A 179 13.20 2.71 -6.43
CA ARG A 179 13.58 4.09 -6.15
C ARG A 179 13.46 4.34 -4.65
N ALA A 180 14.60 4.34 -3.97
CA ALA A 180 14.70 4.63 -2.55
C ALA A 180 14.70 6.15 -2.33
N VAL A 181 13.72 6.66 -1.61
CA VAL A 181 13.46 8.11 -1.47
C VAL A 181 13.53 8.52 -0.01
N ARG A 182 14.34 9.55 0.28
CA ARG A 182 14.46 10.19 1.58
C ARG A 182 14.23 11.69 1.46
N GLY A 183 13.07 12.15 1.96
CA GLY A 183 12.80 13.56 2.19
C GLY A 183 13.29 13.96 3.59
N TRP A 184 14.03 15.07 3.68
CA TRP A 184 14.52 15.59 4.96
C TRP A 184 14.29 17.08 5.07
N ALA A 185 14.11 17.59 6.29
CA ALA A 185 13.92 19.00 6.56
C ALA A 185 14.80 19.43 7.74
N LEU A 186 15.22 20.67 7.73
CA LEU A 186 15.88 21.28 8.87
C LEU A 186 14.90 21.40 10.04
N PRO A 187 15.30 21.02 11.27
CA PRO A 187 14.48 21.28 12.42
C PRO A 187 14.17 22.80 12.55
N PRO A 188 12.98 23.19 13.01
CA PRO A 188 12.57 24.61 13.09
C PRO A 188 13.53 25.49 13.90
N VAL A 189 14.27 24.91 14.84
CA VAL A 189 15.29 25.64 15.65
C VAL A 189 16.41 26.22 14.77
N PHE A 190 16.65 25.70 13.59
CA PHE A 190 17.68 26.19 12.67
C PHE A 190 17.22 27.35 11.78
N GLU A 191 15.93 27.65 11.71
CA GLU A 191 15.41 28.82 10.96
C GLU A 191 15.87 30.15 11.57
N TYR A 192 16.32 30.15 12.84
CA TYR A 192 16.76 31.34 13.58
C TYR A 192 18.28 31.51 13.72
N GLY A 193 19.08 30.53 13.19
CA GLY A 193 20.53 30.52 13.40
C GLY A 193 21.36 30.50 12.12
N MET A 194 21.40 31.59 11.35
CA MET A 194 22.24 31.72 10.14
C MET A 194 23.72 31.32 10.34
N ALA A 195 24.26 31.52 11.56
CA ALA A 195 25.62 31.14 11.90
C ALA A 195 25.80 29.61 11.92
N TYR A 196 24.79 28.86 12.37
CA TYR A 196 24.82 27.40 12.41
C TYR A 196 24.67 26.81 11.01
N VAL A 197 23.79 27.39 10.18
CA VAL A 197 23.64 26.98 8.78
C VAL A 197 24.94 27.13 8.00
N ARG A 198 25.68 28.26 8.23
CA ARG A 198 27.00 28.47 7.64
C ARG A 198 28.05 27.46 8.14
N ALA A 199 28.08 27.15 9.43
CA ALA A 199 29.00 26.16 9.98
C ALA A 199 28.73 24.75 9.44
N LEU A 200 27.47 24.39 9.19
CA LEU A 200 27.10 23.12 8.54
C LEU A 200 27.50 23.12 7.06
N ASP A 201 27.35 24.22 6.36
CA ASP A 201 27.76 24.38 4.95
C ASP A 201 29.29 24.29 4.79
N GLU A 202 30.06 24.91 5.71
CA GLU A 202 31.51 24.78 5.81
C GLU A 202 31.98 23.35 6.15
N ALA A 203 31.15 22.55 6.85
CA ALA A 203 31.40 21.13 7.16
C ALA A 203 30.95 20.16 6.05
N GLY A 204 30.58 20.66 4.86
CA GLY A 204 30.14 19.87 3.73
C GLY A 204 28.63 19.63 3.65
N GLY A 205 27.85 20.29 4.51
CA GLY A 205 26.38 20.25 4.50
C GLY A 205 25.76 19.03 5.18
N ILE A 206 24.44 19.05 5.33
CA ILE A 206 23.66 17.94 5.92
C ILE A 206 23.38 16.86 4.89
N GLU A 207 23.21 17.25 3.64
CA GLU A 207 22.82 16.35 2.55
C GLU A 207 23.77 15.14 2.35
N PRO A 208 25.11 15.26 2.45
CA PRO A 208 26.01 14.10 2.38
C PRO A 208 25.74 13.07 3.49
N GLY A 209 25.38 13.54 4.70
CA GLY A 209 24.98 12.67 5.80
C GLY A 209 23.68 11.93 5.51
N GLU A 210 22.67 12.60 4.94
CA GLU A 210 21.40 12.01 4.56
C GLU A 210 21.56 11.00 3.39
N ARG A 211 22.43 11.29 2.42
CA ARG A 211 22.79 10.33 1.36
C ARG A 211 23.46 9.07 1.92
N LYS A 212 24.39 9.24 2.86
CA LYS A 212 25.03 8.11 3.53
C LYS A 212 24.02 7.25 4.28
N ARG A 213 23.11 7.85 5.05
CA ARG A 213 22.03 7.13 5.75
C ARG A 213 21.13 6.35 4.79
N LEU A 214 20.76 6.95 3.66
CA LEU A 214 19.97 6.27 2.64
C LEU A 214 20.71 5.08 2.05
N ALA A 215 21.99 5.25 1.66
CA ALA A 215 22.82 4.18 1.12
C ALA A 215 23.01 3.03 2.11
N GLU A 216 23.25 3.33 3.39
CA GLU A 216 23.34 2.33 4.47
C GLU A 216 22.02 1.56 4.66
N ALA A 217 20.87 2.26 4.60
CA ALA A 217 19.55 1.63 4.77
C ALA A 217 19.24 0.61 3.65
N VAL A 218 19.72 0.81 2.43
CA VAL A 218 19.44 -0.09 1.29
C VAL A 218 20.54 -1.13 1.05
N LEU A 219 21.68 -1.02 1.72
CA LEU A 219 22.86 -1.85 1.44
C LEU A 219 22.56 -3.36 1.54
N LEU A 220 21.98 -3.79 2.67
CA LEU A 220 21.60 -5.19 2.89
C LEU A 220 20.66 -5.73 1.82
N TRP A 221 19.75 -4.91 1.35
CA TRP A 221 18.75 -5.28 0.37
C TRP A 221 19.32 -5.36 -1.05
N ARG A 222 20.30 -4.53 -1.39
CA ARG A 222 21.08 -4.64 -2.62
C ARG A 222 21.85 -5.97 -2.68
N GLU A 223 22.41 -6.40 -1.55
CA GLU A 223 23.08 -7.71 -1.47
C GLU A 223 22.10 -8.87 -1.60
N LYS A 224 20.92 -8.78 -0.93
CA LYS A 224 19.88 -9.80 -0.98
C LYS A 224 19.21 -9.90 -2.36
N TYR A 225 19.07 -8.79 -3.07
CA TYR A 225 18.40 -8.69 -4.37
C TYR A 225 19.31 -8.08 -5.46
N PRO A 226 20.41 -8.74 -5.83
CA PRO A 226 21.46 -8.14 -6.68
C PRO A 226 21.01 -7.82 -8.12
N ARG A 227 19.88 -8.37 -8.55
CA ARG A 227 19.30 -8.11 -9.89
C ARG A 227 18.31 -6.95 -9.92
N VAL A 228 17.97 -6.38 -8.78
CA VAL A 228 17.05 -5.23 -8.70
C VAL A 228 17.84 -3.94 -8.86
N PRO A 229 17.62 -3.16 -9.92
CA PRO A 229 18.21 -1.84 -10.06
C PRO A 229 17.74 -0.92 -8.94
N VAL A 230 18.66 -0.18 -8.32
CA VAL A 230 18.33 0.73 -7.21
C VAL A 230 18.79 2.14 -7.53
N THR A 231 17.85 3.08 -7.53
CA THR A 231 18.10 4.52 -7.62
C THR A 231 17.85 5.15 -6.25
N GLU A 232 18.81 5.94 -5.77
CA GLU A 232 18.71 6.69 -4.52
C GLU A 232 18.36 8.14 -4.81
N HIS A 233 17.34 8.66 -4.09
CA HIS A 233 16.93 10.06 -4.18
C HIS A 233 16.82 10.67 -2.78
N VAL A 234 17.63 11.71 -2.55
CA VAL A 234 17.63 12.49 -1.31
C VAL A 234 17.29 13.91 -1.66
N GLU A 235 16.28 14.46 -1.00
CA GLU A 235 15.81 15.82 -1.28
C GLU A 235 15.45 16.55 0.03
N MET A 236 15.85 17.82 0.12
CA MET A 236 15.43 18.69 1.21
C MET A 236 14.02 19.19 0.91
N GLY A 237 13.06 18.83 1.76
CA GLY A 237 11.66 19.20 1.59
C GLY A 237 10.71 18.42 2.48
N ASN A 238 9.43 18.69 2.34
CA ASN A 238 8.39 17.92 3.02
C ASN A 238 8.38 16.48 2.46
N ALA A 239 8.57 15.48 3.32
CA ALA A 239 8.65 14.08 2.89
C ALA A 239 7.43 13.61 2.08
N ALA A 240 6.22 14.13 2.37
CA ALA A 240 5.03 13.80 1.60
C ALA A 240 5.10 14.37 0.17
N GLU A 241 5.56 15.60 -0.01
CA GLU A 241 5.70 16.25 -1.32
C GLU A 241 6.78 15.57 -2.16
N VAL A 242 7.94 15.29 -1.55
CA VAL A 242 9.06 14.58 -2.18
C VAL A 242 8.61 13.19 -2.67
N LEU A 243 7.88 12.45 -1.84
CA LEU A 243 7.35 11.14 -2.22
C LEU A 243 6.26 11.23 -3.29
N LEU A 244 5.37 12.21 -3.23
CA LEU A 244 4.34 12.41 -4.26
C LEU A 244 4.97 12.72 -5.62
N THR A 245 5.99 13.57 -5.65
CA THR A 245 6.74 13.87 -6.88
C THR A 245 7.45 12.63 -7.41
N SER A 246 8.10 11.87 -6.52
CA SER A 246 8.79 10.62 -6.87
C SER A 246 7.82 9.51 -7.32
N ALA A 247 6.55 9.58 -6.92
CA ALA A 247 5.50 8.61 -7.27
C ALA A 247 5.00 8.74 -8.71
N VAL A 248 5.32 9.85 -9.39
CA VAL A 248 4.90 10.04 -10.80
C VAL A 248 5.57 8.98 -11.68
N GLY A 249 4.74 8.21 -12.39
CA GLY A 249 5.20 7.11 -13.25
C GLY A 249 5.68 5.87 -12.50
N ALA A 250 5.51 5.82 -11.17
CA ALA A 250 5.80 4.62 -10.39
C ALA A 250 4.71 3.56 -10.53
N GLY A 251 5.09 2.28 -10.43
CA GLY A 251 4.16 1.15 -10.41
C GLY A 251 3.56 0.89 -9.02
N LEU A 252 4.22 1.37 -7.97
CA LEU A 252 3.80 1.25 -6.56
C LEU A 252 4.60 2.23 -5.70
N VAL A 253 3.94 2.84 -4.71
CA VAL A 253 4.63 3.53 -3.61
C VAL A 253 4.50 2.72 -2.34
N VAL A 254 5.60 2.54 -1.63
CA VAL A 254 5.69 1.78 -0.37
C VAL A 254 6.10 2.69 0.76
N ILE A 255 5.34 2.66 1.84
CA ILE A 255 5.63 3.40 3.08
C ILE A 255 5.43 2.53 4.30
N GLY A 256 6.10 2.87 5.38
CA GLY A 256 5.95 2.23 6.68
C GLY A 256 4.79 2.77 7.52
N ARG A 257 4.31 1.93 8.44
CA ARG A 257 3.36 2.29 9.49
C ARG A 257 3.73 1.56 10.79
N TYR A 258 3.83 2.29 11.88
CA TYR A 258 4.03 1.67 13.21
C TYR A 258 2.85 0.76 13.58
N SER A 259 3.17 -0.48 13.97
CA SER A 259 2.20 -1.48 14.44
C SER A 259 1.64 -1.13 15.81
N HIS A 260 2.49 -0.66 16.71
CA HIS A 260 2.18 -0.32 18.09
C HIS A 260 2.24 1.19 18.33
N ARG A 261 1.17 1.93 18.01
CA ARG A 261 0.99 3.30 18.53
C ARG A 261 -0.05 3.29 19.64
N PRO A 262 0.13 4.13 20.71
CA PRO A 262 -0.85 4.25 21.78
C PRO A 262 -2.22 4.63 21.22
N ALA A 263 -3.28 4.22 21.94
CA ALA A 263 -4.70 4.33 21.52
C ALA A 263 -5.19 5.76 21.25
N VAL A 264 -4.40 6.78 21.58
CA VAL A 264 -4.72 8.20 21.41
C VAL A 264 -3.83 8.79 20.31
N GLY A 265 -4.42 9.14 19.18
CA GLY A 265 -3.74 9.78 18.04
C GLY A 265 -4.05 9.11 16.68
N ALA A 266 -3.67 9.76 15.59
CA ALA A 266 -3.85 9.23 14.25
C ALA A 266 -2.98 7.98 14.05
N ARG A 267 -3.60 6.87 13.67
CA ARG A 267 -2.90 5.58 13.39
C ARG A 267 -2.06 5.62 12.12
N LEU A 268 -2.31 6.58 11.24
CA LEU A 268 -1.56 6.84 10.01
C LEU A 268 -0.87 8.20 10.14
N GLY A 269 0.42 8.23 9.80
CA GLY A 269 1.19 9.48 9.77
C GLY A 269 0.75 10.40 8.62
N HIS A 270 1.16 11.67 8.68
CA HIS A 270 0.81 12.67 7.67
C HIS A 270 1.29 12.31 6.25
N VAL A 271 2.45 11.67 6.12
CA VAL A 271 2.99 11.18 4.83
C VAL A 271 2.07 10.11 4.25
N ALA A 272 1.68 9.11 5.06
CA ALA A 272 0.76 8.07 4.62
C ALA A 272 -0.58 8.67 4.18
N HIS A 273 -1.11 9.62 4.96
CA HIS A 273 -2.36 10.29 4.62
C HIS A 273 -2.27 11.04 3.29
N ALA A 274 -1.20 11.81 3.07
CA ALA A 274 -1.00 12.54 1.82
C ALA A 274 -0.89 11.61 0.60
N LEU A 275 -0.10 10.54 0.70
CA LEU A 275 0.05 9.57 -0.40
C LEU A 275 -1.26 8.84 -0.71
N LEU A 276 -1.98 8.39 0.31
CA LEU A 276 -3.27 7.73 0.15
C LEU A 276 -4.33 8.62 -0.51
N HIS A 277 -4.21 9.93 -0.41
CA HIS A 277 -5.10 10.89 -1.04
C HIS A 277 -4.63 11.38 -2.42
N HIS A 278 -3.33 11.49 -2.65
CA HIS A 278 -2.78 12.23 -3.79
C HIS A 278 -1.84 11.44 -4.70
N ALA A 279 -1.33 10.26 -4.31
CA ALA A 279 -0.44 9.49 -5.19
C ALA A 279 -1.15 9.09 -6.48
N ALA A 280 -0.43 9.13 -7.61
CA ALA A 280 -0.94 8.76 -8.93
C ALA A 280 -0.81 7.25 -9.25
N CYS A 281 -0.43 6.44 -8.27
CA CYS A 281 -0.26 5.00 -8.38
C CYS A 281 -0.74 4.30 -7.10
N PRO A 282 -0.88 2.97 -7.07
CA PRO A 282 -1.20 2.21 -5.86
C PRO A 282 -0.23 2.51 -4.72
N VAL A 283 -0.75 2.49 -3.48
CA VAL A 283 0.03 2.77 -2.27
C VAL A 283 0.00 1.56 -1.34
N ALA A 284 1.17 1.01 -1.03
CA ALA A 284 1.36 -0.03 -0.04
C ALA A 284 1.76 0.59 1.31
N VAL A 285 1.02 0.24 2.36
CA VAL A 285 1.33 0.60 3.74
C VAL A 285 1.75 -0.66 4.48
N VAL A 286 3.01 -0.71 4.88
CA VAL A 286 3.65 -1.88 5.49
C VAL A 286 3.76 -1.67 6.99
N PRO A 287 3.16 -2.55 7.82
CA PRO A 287 3.32 -2.49 9.26
C PRO A 287 4.75 -2.84 9.69
N HIS A 288 5.29 -2.10 10.66
CA HIS A 288 6.57 -2.37 11.32
C HIS A 288 6.50 -2.00 12.79
N ASP A 289 7.41 -2.49 13.59
CA ASP A 289 7.53 -2.23 15.03
C ASP A 289 8.47 -1.06 15.32
#